data_abde4301615d406b9976f10192172b74
#
_entry.id   abde4301615d406b9976f10192172b74
#
_cell.length_a   1.000
_cell.length_b   1.000
_cell.length_c   1.000
_cell.angle_alpha   90.00
_cell.angle_beta   90.00
_cell.angle_gamma   90.00
#
_symmetry.space_group_name_H-M   'P 1'
#
loop_
_entity.id
_entity.type
_entity.pdbx_description
1 polymer ?
#
loop_
_entity_poly.entity_id
_entity_poly.type
_entity_poly.pdbx_seq_one_letter_code
_entity_poly.pdbx_strand_id
1 'polypeptide(L)'
;MLVLGIDTATHIASVGLVADGRVLAEESSPAAANHTETLLPLILRVLESASCPLTDVQGLGVSIGPGSFTGLRIAVGTVKGFAYALGQKVVGVPTLEALARTVTDWEGDICVILDARKGEVYTAFFRRARNGQLLRLSSDQVVAPQVFFTAPHAPCLFLGDGVERYHALLQEQCGPDAHCLPFASHHPRGGVIAHMAWERLCHGEADDLGALVPRYVRRPDAEFTRAR
;
A
#
# COMPACT_ATOMS: atom_id res chain seq x y z
N MET A 1 13.39 17.34 -5.34
CA MET A 1 12.02 17.41 -4.75
C MET A 1 11.91 16.38 -3.64
N LEU A 2 11.52 16.85 -2.44
CA LEU A 2 11.31 16.02 -1.25
C LEU A 2 9.85 15.56 -1.17
N VAL A 3 9.63 14.26 -1.03
CA VAL A 3 8.30 13.66 -0.94
C VAL A 3 8.23 12.71 0.24
N LEU A 4 7.25 12.89 1.12
CA LEU A 4 6.96 12.01 2.24
C LEU A 4 5.86 11.03 1.85
N GLY A 5 6.09 9.75 2.03
CA GLY A 5 5.12 8.69 1.77
C GLY A 5 4.63 8.02 3.05
N ILE A 6 3.34 7.76 3.13
CA ILE A 6 2.66 7.22 4.31
C ILE A 6 1.80 6.03 3.92
N ASP A 7 1.98 4.91 4.63
CA ASP A 7 1.10 3.75 4.58
C ASP A 7 0.58 3.38 5.97
N THR A 8 -0.71 3.11 6.05
CA THR A 8 -1.39 2.53 7.21
C THR A 8 -2.49 1.56 6.76
N ALA A 9 -2.36 1.01 5.55
CA ALA A 9 -3.37 0.15 4.96
C ALA A 9 -3.44 -1.26 5.59
N THR A 10 -2.41 -1.64 6.34
CA THR A 10 -2.29 -2.95 7.01
C THR A 10 -2.10 -2.76 8.52
N HIS A 11 -1.73 -3.83 9.24
CA HIS A 11 -1.36 -3.74 10.66
C HIS A 11 0.07 -3.19 10.88
N ILE A 12 0.81 -2.89 9.82
CA ILE A 12 2.10 -2.20 9.89
C ILE A 12 1.90 -0.79 9.36
N ALA A 13 2.30 0.22 10.15
CA ALA A 13 2.44 1.58 9.66
C ALA A 13 3.83 1.76 9.06
N SER A 14 3.94 2.43 7.93
CA SER A 14 5.22 2.74 7.29
C SER A 14 5.25 4.18 6.80
N VAL A 15 6.39 4.84 7.03
CA VAL A 15 6.65 6.20 6.58
C VAL A 15 8.01 6.24 5.92
N GLY A 16 8.13 6.92 4.79
CA GLY A 16 9.40 7.10 4.10
C GLY A 16 9.53 8.48 3.48
N LEU A 17 10.74 9.01 3.45
CA LEU A 17 11.10 10.26 2.82
C LEU A 17 11.99 9.98 1.60
N VAL A 18 11.62 10.54 0.46
CA VAL A 18 12.36 10.42 -0.81
C VAL A 18 12.82 11.80 -1.26
N ALA A 19 14.08 11.89 -1.69
CA ALA A 19 14.62 13.04 -2.38
C ALA A 19 15.07 12.63 -3.79
N ASP A 20 14.54 13.30 -4.79
CA ASP A 20 14.89 13.07 -6.20
C ASP A 20 14.92 11.57 -6.60
N GLY A 21 13.89 10.84 -6.18
CA GLY A 21 13.72 9.42 -6.44
C GLY A 21 14.54 8.48 -5.54
N ARG A 22 15.30 8.98 -4.57
CA ARG A 22 16.09 8.15 -3.64
C ARG A 22 15.51 8.22 -2.23
N VAL A 23 15.37 7.06 -1.58
CA VAL A 23 14.95 7.00 -0.18
C VAL A 23 16.05 7.57 0.71
N LEU A 24 15.73 8.62 1.46
CA LEU A 24 16.64 9.23 2.47
C LEU A 24 16.48 8.57 3.84
N ALA A 25 15.24 8.33 4.25
CA ALA A 25 14.90 7.69 5.50
C ALA A 25 13.59 6.93 5.36
N GLU A 26 13.46 5.82 6.05
CA GLU A 26 12.24 5.02 6.10
C GLU A 26 12.17 4.27 7.42
N GLU A 27 10.99 4.26 8.02
CA GLU A 27 10.69 3.46 9.19
C GLU A 27 9.34 2.77 9.05
N SER A 28 9.25 1.57 9.62
CA SER A 28 8.00 0.83 9.75
C SER A 28 7.82 0.35 11.19
N SER A 29 6.59 0.37 11.66
CA SER A 29 6.26 -0.04 13.03
C SER A 29 4.98 -0.86 13.01
N PRO A 30 4.95 -2.02 13.68
CA PRO A 30 3.70 -2.71 13.94
C PRO A 30 2.76 -1.76 14.68
N ALA A 31 1.55 -1.57 14.19
CA ALA A 31 0.51 -0.84 14.90
C ALA A 31 -0.06 -1.76 15.98
N ALA A 32 0.66 -1.87 17.09
CA ALA A 32 0.35 -2.82 18.16
C ALA A 32 -1.04 -2.62 18.77
N ALA A 33 -1.61 -1.40 18.67
CA ALA A 33 -2.96 -1.10 19.14
C ALA A 33 -3.69 -0.07 18.27
N ASN A 34 -3.00 0.98 17.78
CA ASN A 34 -3.68 2.10 17.15
C ASN A 34 -2.76 2.91 16.21
N HIS A 35 -3.09 2.98 14.92
CA HIS A 35 -2.37 3.84 13.97
C HIS A 35 -2.36 5.31 14.37
N THR A 36 -3.39 5.78 15.08
CA THR A 36 -3.49 7.17 15.54
C THR A 36 -2.35 7.55 16.47
N GLU A 37 -1.94 6.64 17.36
CA GLU A 37 -0.85 6.88 18.31
C GLU A 37 0.54 6.65 17.68
N THR A 38 0.61 5.81 16.65
CA THR A 38 1.86 5.36 16.04
C THR A 38 2.33 6.30 14.93
N LEU A 39 1.39 6.85 14.12
CA LEU A 39 1.73 7.49 12.85
C LEU A 39 2.52 8.80 13.02
N LEU A 40 2.07 9.72 13.86
CA LEU A 40 2.76 11.01 14.03
C LEU A 40 4.16 10.85 14.61
N PRO A 41 4.40 10.05 15.67
CA PRO A 41 5.76 9.75 16.12
C PRO A 41 6.64 9.12 15.04
N LEU A 42 6.08 8.24 14.18
CA LEU A 42 6.81 7.62 13.09
C LEU A 42 7.25 8.65 12.05
N ILE A 43 6.35 9.58 11.68
CA ILE A 43 6.66 10.69 10.78
C ILE A 43 7.79 11.55 11.34
N LEU A 44 7.73 11.92 12.63
CA LEU A 44 8.76 12.73 13.26
C LEU A 44 10.13 12.05 13.23
N ARG A 45 10.21 10.76 13.56
CA ARG A 45 11.49 10.01 13.51
C ARG A 45 12.08 9.95 12.12
N VAL A 46 11.26 9.74 11.08
CA VAL A 46 11.73 9.73 9.68
C VAL A 46 12.28 11.10 9.28
N LEU A 47 11.59 12.17 9.63
CA LEU A 47 12.03 13.54 9.35
C LEU A 47 13.30 13.90 10.11
N GLU A 48 13.40 13.52 11.39
CA GLU A 48 14.60 13.71 12.24
C GLU A 48 15.80 12.93 11.68
N SER A 49 15.62 11.67 11.30
CA SER A 49 16.67 10.83 10.72
C SER A 49 17.22 11.41 9.40
N ALA A 50 16.37 12.09 8.64
CA ALA A 50 16.76 12.78 7.41
C ALA A 50 17.24 14.23 7.65
N SER A 51 17.21 14.73 8.90
CA SER A 51 17.47 16.14 9.23
C SER A 51 16.63 17.11 8.38
N CYS A 52 15.38 16.77 8.11
CA CYS A 52 14.49 17.48 7.21
C CYS A 52 13.21 17.89 7.95
N PRO A 53 12.91 19.18 8.11
CA PRO A 53 11.64 19.63 8.68
C PRO A 53 10.49 19.39 7.70
N LEU A 54 9.28 19.17 8.21
CA LEU A 54 8.09 18.94 7.41
C LEU A 54 7.78 20.10 6.42
N THR A 55 8.21 21.30 6.76
CA THR A 55 8.07 22.51 5.90
C THR A 55 8.86 22.44 4.60
N ASP A 56 9.92 21.64 4.56
CA ASP A 56 10.76 21.46 3.37
C ASP A 56 10.21 20.36 2.43
N VAL A 57 9.27 19.55 2.92
CA VAL A 57 8.59 18.52 2.13
C VAL A 57 7.65 19.19 1.12
N GLN A 58 7.82 18.89 -0.15
CA GLN A 58 7.10 19.52 -1.26
C GLN A 58 5.90 18.70 -1.74
N GLY A 59 5.91 17.41 -1.47
CA GLY A 59 4.85 16.49 -1.86
C GLY A 59 4.58 15.42 -0.82
N LEU A 60 3.34 14.95 -0.80
CA LEU A 60 2.87 13.91 0.11
C LEU A 60 2.25 12.77 -0.68
N GLY A 61 2.76 11.55 -0.49
CA GLY A 61 2.16 10.31 -0.97
C GLY A 61 1.41 9.61 0.14
N VAL A 62 0.26 9.04 -0.15
CA VAL A 62 -0.52 8.29 0.83
C VAL A 62 -1.19 7.08 0.20
N SER A 63 -1.14 5.93 0.86
CA SER A 63 -1.93 4.77 0.46
C SER A 63 -3.42 5.09 0.57
N ILE A 64 -4.14 4.88 -0.53
CA ILE A 64 -5.60 5.11 -0.57
C ILE A 64 -6.41 3.82 -0.55
N GLY A 65 -5.77 2.65 -0.50
CA GLY A 65 -6.44 1.35 -0.43
C GLY A 65 -6.28 0.49 -1.69
N PRO A 66 -6.85 -0.72 -1.64
CA PRO A 66 -7.64 -1.27 -0.53
C PRO A 66 -6.79 -1.62 0.70
N GLY A 67 -7.47 -1.79 1.87
CA GLY A 67 -6.81 -2.12 3.13
C GLY A 67 -7.68 -1.80 4.35
N SER A 68 -7.04 -1.60 5.50
CA SER A 68 -7.69 -1.25 6.76
C SER A 68 -8.51 0.03 6.65
N PHE A 69 -9.81 -0.07 6.87
CA PHE A 69 -10.74 1.07 6.82
C PHE A 69 -10.34 2.22 7.75
N THR A 70 -9.99 1.89 8.99
CA THR A 70 -9.54 2.88 9.99
C THR A 70 -8.17 3.42 9.63
N GLY A 71 -7.23 2.54 9.28
CA GLY A 71 -5.87 2.92 8.92
C GLY A 71 -5.86 3.92 7.76
N LEU A 72 -6.50 3.60 6.65
CA LEU A 72 -6.56 4.48 5.47
C LEU A 72 -7.11 5.86 5.79
N ARG A 73 -8.13 5.97 6.65
CA ARG A 73 -8.69 7.26 7.07
C ARG A 73 -7.72 8.08 7.91
N ILE A 74 -6.95 7.42 8.78
CA ILE A 74 -5.93 8.07 9.60
C ILE A 74 -4.85 8.67 8.70
N ALA A 75 -4.27 7.88 7.76
CA ALA A 75 -3.25 8.39 6.85
C ALA A 75 -3.75 9.51 5.94
N VAL A 76 -4.89 9.30 5.28
CA VAL A 76 -5.48 10.32 4.39
C VAL A 76 -5.83 11.59 5.17
N GLY A 77 -6.41 11.47 6.37
CA GLY A 77 -6.71 12.61 7.22
C GLY A 77 -5.46 13.39 7.64
N THR A 78 -4.39 12.69 8.02
CA THR A 78 -3.10 13.28 8.38
C THR A 78 -2.47 14.03 7.20
N VAL A 79 -2.42 13.39 6.02
CA VAL A 79 -1.88 14.00 4.79
C VAL A 79 -2.71 15.23 4.38
N LYS A 80 -4.03 15.16 4.46
CA LYS A 80 -4.90 16.31 4.17
C LYS A 80 -4.64 17.46 5.14
N GLY A 81 -4.42 17.18 6.43
CA GLY A 81 -4.09 18.18 7.42
C GLY A 81 -2.78 18.89 7.10
N PHE A 82 -1.72 18.16 6.77
CA PHE A 82 -0.43 18.71 6.38
C PHE A 82 -0.52 19.54 5.09
N ALA A 83 -1.13 18.96 4.05
CA ALA A 83 -1.27 19.63 2.76
C ALA A 83 -2.09 20.94 2.87
N TYR A 84 -3.14 20.93 3.69
CA TYR A 84 -3.94 22.14 3.93
C TYR A 84 -3.14 23.22 4.66
N ALA A 85 -2.35 22.83 5.67
CA ALA A 85 -1.59 23.77 6.48
C ALA A 85 -0.35 24.34 5.76
N LEU A 86 0.31 23.55 4.89
CA LEU A 86 1.61 23.87 4.30
C LEU A 86 1.56 24.06 2.77
N GLY A 87 0.41 23.85 2.14
CA GLY A 87 0.26 23.99 0.69
C GLY A 87 0.93 22.90 -0.14
N GLN A 88 1.21 21.74 0.46
CA GLN A 88 1.89 20.62 -0.19
C GLN A 88 1.01 19.94 -1.23
N LYS A 89 1.63 19.45 -2.31
CA LYS A 89 0.94 18.62 -3.31
C LYS A 89 0.70 17.22 -2.76
N VAL A 90 -0.42 16.59 -3.13
CA VAL A 90 -0.78 15.26 -2.64
C VAL A 90 -0.95 14.25 -3.78
N VAL A 91 -0.63 13.00 -3.50
CA VAL A 91 -0.80 11.87 -4.42
C VAL A 91 -1.34 10.66 -3.65
N GLY A 92 -2.51 10.18 -4.05
CA GLY A 92 -3.05 8.90 -3.58
C GLY A 92 -2.44 7.74 -4.34
N VAL A 93 -1.92 6.76 -3.62
CA VAL A 93 -1.21 5.60 -4.16
C VAL A 93 -2.02 4.33 -3.90
N PRO A 94 -2.32 3.51 -4.93
CA PRO A 94 -3.02 2.23 -4.75
C PRO A 94 -2.17 1.25 -3.93
N THR A 95 -2.72 0.72 -2.83
CA THR A 95 -1.97 -0.11 -1.87
C THR A 95 -1.44 -1.40 -2.49
N LEU A 96 -2.25 -2.10 -3.30
CA LEU A 96 -1.82 -3.37 -3.91
C LEU A 96 -0.69 -3.16 -4.93
N GLU A 97 -0.71 -2.05 -5.66
CA GLU A 97 0.37 -1.71 -6.57
C GLU A 97 1.66 -1.35 -5.83
N ALA A 98 1.54 -0.54 -4.76
CA ALA A 98 2.69 -0.21 -3.93
C ALA A 98 3.33 -1.49 -3.35
N LEU A 99 2.52 -2.44 -2.91
CA LEU A 99 3.00 -3.71 -2.41
C LEU A 99 3.72 -4.53 -3.50
N ALA A 100 3.15 -4.62 -4.70
CA ALA A 100 3.80 -5.30 -5.83
C ALA A 100 5.13 -4.64 -6.23
N ARG A 101 5.26 -3.31 -6.08
CA ARG A 101 6.50 -2.57 -6.35
C ARG A 101 7.62 -2.85 -5.35
N THR A 102 7.32 -3.37 -4.15
CA THR A 102 8.37 -3.78 -3.19
C THR A 102 9.20 -4.96 -3.68
N VAL A 103 8.68 -5.74 -4.63
CA VAL A 103 9.37 -6.89 -5.20
C VAL A 103 10.21 -6.43 -6.39
N THR A 104 11.53 -6.56 -6.32
CA THR A 104 12.47 -6.15 -7.39
C THR A 104 13.08 -7.33 -8.12
N ASP A 105 13.28 -8.46 -7.44
CA ASP A 105 14.11 -9.60 -7.88
C ASP A 105 13.25 -10.79 -8.36
N TRP A 106 12.10 -10.49 -8.97
CA TRP A 106 11.20 -11.49 -9.54
C TRP A 106 10.82 -11.12 -10.97
N GLU A 107 10.92 -12.08 -11.88
CA GLU A 107 10.37 -12.00 -13.22
C GLU A 107 9.14 -12.89 -13.31
N GLY A 108 8.00 -12.35 -13.77
CA GLY A 108 6.76 -13.11 -13.92
C GLY A 108 5.59 -12.54 -13.14
N ASP A 109 4.63 -13.39 -12.88
CA ASP A 109 3.37 -12.98 -12.25
C ASP A 109 3.53 -12.77 -10.75
N ILE A 110 2.87 -11.72 -10.26
CA ILE A 110 2.82 -11.31 -8.86
C ILE A 110 1.35 -11.18 -8.48
N CYS A 111 0.95 -11.91 -7.45
CA CYS A 111 -0.37 -11.82 -6.87
C CYS A 111 -0.28 -11.17 -5.48
N VAL A 112 -0.89 -10.01 -5.34
CA VAL A 112 -0.98 -9.34 -4.04
C VAL A 112 -2.27 -9.75 -3.35
N ILE A 113 -2.16 -10.15 -2.07
CA ILE A 113 -3.28 -10.64 -1.27
C ILE A 113 -3.27 -9.96 0.10
N LEU A 114 -4.24 -9.09 0.37
CA LEU A 114 -4.46 -8.51 1.69
C LEU A 114 -5.73 -9.09 2.35
N ASP A 115 -5.67 -9.33 3.65
CA ASP A 115 -6.83 -9.83 4.41
C ASP A 115 -7.94 -8.76 4.44
N ALA A 116 -9.03 -9.01 3.72
CA ALA A 116 -10.20 -8.14 3.73
C ALA A 116 -11.15 -8.41 4.90
N ARG A 117 -10.77 -9.30 5.83
CA ARG A 117 -11.63 -9.82 6.92
C ARG A 117 -12.82 -10.61 6.39
N LYS A 118 -13.62 -11.19 7.27
CA LYS A 118 -14.85 -11.94 6.96
C LYS A 118 -14.66 -13.10 5.97
N GLY A 119 -13.45 -13.68 5.90
CA GLY A 119 -13.15 -14.77 4.98
C GLY A 119 -12.91 -14.35 3.52
N GLU A 120 -12.66 -13.07 3.27
CA GLU A 120 -12.35 -12.54 1.94
C GLU A 120 -10.96 -11.90 1.91
N VAL A 121 -10.44 -11.71 0.70
CA VAL A 121 -9.16 -11.03 0.44
C VAL A 121 -9.33 -9.92 -0.58
N TYR A 122 -8.57 -8.83 -0.38
CA TYR A 122 -8.31 -7.87 -1.46
C TYR A 122 -7.16 -8.39 -2.28
N THR A 123 -7.30 -8.35 -3.60
CA THR A 123 -6.31 -8.92 -4.49
C THR A 123 -6.23 -8.19 -5.83
N ALA A 124 -5.05 -8.22 -6.43
CA ALA A 124 -4.80 -7.85 -7.81
C ALA A 124 -3.58 -8.61 -8.33
N PHE A 125 -3.57 -8.84 -9.64
CA PHE A 125 -2.45 -9.42 -10.36
C PHE A 125 -1.63 -8.36 -11.06
N PHE A 126 -0.31 -8.58 -11.02
CA PHE A 126 0.69 -7.81 -11.72
C PHE A 126 1.66 -8.74 -12.42
N ARG A 127 2.45 -8.22 -13.35
CA ARG A 127 3.58 -8.91 -13.97
C ARG A 127 4.79 -8.01 -13.97
N ARG A 128 5.91 -8.53 -13.49
CA ARG A 128 7.19 -7.86 -13.64
C ARG A 128 7.86 -8.38 -14.89
N ALA A 129 8.07 -7.47 -15.84
CA ALA A 129 8.77 -7.77 -17.09
C ALA A 129 10.29 -7.77 -16.85
N ARG A 130 11.05 -8.40 -17.75
CA ARG A 130 12.52 -8.48 -17.70
C ARG A 130 13.22 -7.12 -17.64
N ASN A 131 12.62 -6.09 -18.18
CA ASN A 131 13.13 -4.72 -18.10
C ASN A 131 12.84 -4.02 -16.76
N GLY A 132 12.28 -4.74 -15.78
CA GLY A 132 11.91 -4.23 -14.47
C GLY A 132 10.57 -3.51 -14.40
N GLN A 133 9.88 -3.31 -15.53
CA GLN A 133 8.57 -2.66 -15.55
C GLN A 133 7.50 -3.53 -14.87
N LEU A 134 6.73 -2.92 -13.98
CA LEU A 134 5.55 -3.56 -13.37
C LEU A 134 4.30 -3.23 -14.20
N LEU A 135 3.66 -4.26 -14.71
CA LEU A 135 2.41 -4.18 -15.45
C LEU A 135 1.26 -4.64 -14.55
N ARG A 136 0.19 -3.88 -14.45
CA ARG A 136 -1.04 -4.31 -13.79
C ARG A 136 -1.85 -5.20 -14.74
N LEU A 137 -2.22 -6.41 -14.30
CA LEU A 137 -2.97 -7.38 -15.09
C LEU A 137 -4.46 -7.42 -14.75
N SER A 138 -4.84 -7.02 -13.51
CA SER A 138 -6.24 -6.98 -13.08
C SER A 138 -6.55 -5.72 -12.27
N SER A 139 -7.84 -5.36 -12.20
CA SER A 139 -8.34 -4.38 -11.22
C SER A 139 -8.26 -4.96 -9.81
N ASP A 140 -8.33 -4.06 -8.80
CA ASP A 140 -8.48 -4.46 -7.41
C ASP A 140 -9.82 -5.16 -7.21
N GLN A 141 -9.80 -6.32 -6.56
CA GLN A 141 -10.98 -7.15 -6.29
C GLN A 141 -11.09 -7.48 -4.81
N VAL A 142 -12.30 -7.80 -4.37
CA VAL A 142 -12.57 -8.46 -3.09
C VAL A 142 -13.26 -9.79 -3.40
N VAL A 143 -12.65 -10.90 -2.98
CA VAL A 143 -13.09 -12.24 -3.33
C VAL A 143 -12.85 -13.23 -2.19
N ALA A 144 -13.59 -14.32 -2.20
CA ALA A 144 -13.32 -15.47 -1.33
C ALA A 144 -12.04 -16.17 -1.83
N PRO A 145 -11.07 -16.50 -0.96
CA PRO A 145 -9.81 -17.11 -1.36
C PRO A 145 -9.99 -18.41 -2.15
N GLN A 146 -10.99 -19.23 -1.78
CA GLN A 146 -11.27 -20.52 -2.42
C GLN A 146 -11.62 -20.40 -3.91
N VAL A 147 -12.21 -19.29 -4.32
CA VAL A 147 -12.58 -19.06 -5.73
C VAL A 147 -11.40 -18.49 -6.51
N PHE A 148 -10.57 -17.74 -5.84
CA PHE A 148 -9.52 -16.95 -6.48
C PHE A 148 -8.27 -17.78 -6.82
N PHE A 149 -7.87 -18.72 -5.95
CA PHE A 149 -6.63 -19.49 -6.12
C PHE A 149 -6.73 -20.59 -7.19
N THR A 150 -7.86 -20.80 -7.84
CA THR A 150 -8.02 -21.79 -8.90
C THR A 150 -7.35 -21.42 -10.23
N ALA A 151 -6.65 -20.28 -10.31
CA ALA A 151 -6.31 -19.69 -11.61
C ALA A 151 -4.84 -19.45 -12.01
N PRO A 152 -3.78 -19.58 -11.22
CA PRO A 152 -2.45 -19.38 -11.80
C PRO A 152 -1.98 -20.63 -12.55
N HIS A 153 -1.80 -20.48 -13.87
CA HIS A 153 -1.24 -21.53 -14.75
C HIS A 153 0.29 -21.44 -14.90
N ALA A 154 0.97 -20.60 -14.10
CA ALA A 154 2.42 -20.37 -14.15
C ALA A 154 2.95 -20.09 -12.76
N PRO A 155 4.26 -20.20 -12.53
CA PRO A 155 4.87 -19.76 -11.28
C PRO A 155 4.44 -18.34 -10.92
N CYS A 156 3.84 -18.19 -9.75
CA CYS A 156 3.32 -16.91 -9.26
C CYS A 156 3.89 -16.58 -7.89
N LEU A 157 4.31 -15.33 -7.73
CA LEU A 157 4.78 -14.83 -6.46
C LEU A 157 3.61 -14.21 -5.69
N PHE A 158 3.36 -14.73 -4.50
CA PHE A 158 2.30 -14.26 -3.61
C PHE A 158 2.89 -13.43 -2.47
N LEU A 159 2.32 -12.25 -2.22
CA LEU A 159 2.73 -11.37 -1.11
C LEU A 159 1.53 -10.63 -0.51
N GLY A 160 1.70 -10.18 0.74
CA GLY A 160 0.68 -9.52 1.54
C GLY A 160 0.30 -10.34 2.78
N ASP A 161 -0.41 -9.71 3.73
CA ASP A 161 -0.79 -10.35 5.01
C ASP A 161 -1.83 -11.48 4.84
N GLY A 162 -2.55 -11.48 3.73
CA GLY A 162 -3.45 -12.58 3.37
C GLY A 162 -2.70 -13.88 3.03
N VAL A 163 -1.44 -13.80 2.60
CA VAL A 163 -0.64 -15.00 2.29
C VAL A 163 -0.41 -15.85 3.53
N GLU A 164 -0.04 -15.23 4.66
CA GLU A 164 0.19 -15.97 5.92
C GLU A 164 -1.10 -16.64 6.40
N ARG A 165 -2.22 -15.93 6.32
CA ARG A 165 -3.52 -16.43 6.75
C ARG A 165 -4.04 -17.60 5.92
N TYR A 166 -3.81 -17.57 4.60
CA TYR A 166 -4.34 -18.55 3.66
C TYR A 166 -3.26 -19.45 3.05
N HIS A 167 -2.10 -19.55 3.70
CA HIS A 167 -0.93 -20.30 3.21
C HIS A 167 -1.26 -21.75 2.85
N ALA A 168 -1.98 -22.46 3.72
CA ALA A 168 -2.37 -23.85 3.48
C ALA A 168 -3.21 -24.01 2.21
N LEU A 169 -4.18 -23.12 2.01
CA LEU A 169 -5.04 -23.11 0.83
C LEU A 169 -4.25 -22.78 -0.45
N LEU A 170 -3.30 -21.84 -0.37
CA LEU A 170 -2.40 -21.52 -1.49
C LEU A 170 -1.57 -22.73 -1.89
N GLN A 171 -0.98 -23.43 -0.93
CA GLN A 171 -0.18 -24.64 -1.21
C GLN A 171 -1.04 -25.78 -1.79
N GLU A 172 -2.27 -25.95 -1.31
CA GLU A 172 -3.20 -26.96 -1.82
C GLU A 172 -3.60 -26.70 -3.28
N GLN A 173 -3.89 -25.44 -3.62
CA GLN A 173 -4.46 -25.09 -4.93
C GLN A 173 -3.42 -24.75 -5.99
N CYS A 174 -2.32 -24.12 -5.61
CA CYS A 174 -1.25 -23.69 -6.53
C CYS A 174 -0.04 -24.63 -6.52
N GLY A 175 0.08 -25.48 -5.49
CA GLY A 175 1.18 -26.47 -5.41
C GLY A 175 2.57 -25.80 -5.32
N PRO A 176 3.60 -26.46 -5.90
CA PRO A 176 4.99 -25.98 -5.83
C PRO A 176 5.25 -24.69 -6.62
N ASP A 177 4.34 -24.26 -7.48
CA ASP A 177 4.43 -23.02 -8.26
C ASP A 177 4.00 -21.78 -7.46
N ALA A 178 3.51 -21.97 -6.22
CA ALA A 178 3.19 -20.89 -5.29
C ALA A 178 4.42 -20.45 -4.51
N HIS A 179 5.07 -19.38 -4.97
CA HIS A 179 6.15 -18.72 -4.25
C HIS A 179 5.58 -17.68 -3.28
N CYS A 180 5.78 -17.85 -1.98
CA CYS A 180 5.20 -16.96 -0.96
C CYS A 180 6.29 -16.14 -0.28
N LEU A 181 6.09 -14.81 -0.20
CA LEU A 181 6.98 -13.91 0.54
C LEU A 181 6.43 -13.63 1.95
N PRO A 182 7.29 -13.62 2.99
CA PRO A 182 6.87 -13.27 4.35
C PRO A 182 6.41 -11.81 4.42
N PHE A 183 5.25 -11.56 5.04
CA PHE A 183 4.71 -10.19 5.17
C PHE A 183 5.59 -9.29 6.04
N ALA A 184 6.24 -9.83 7.05
CA ALA A 184 7.14 -9.07 7.93
C ALA A 184 8.24 -8.31 7.16
N SER A 185 8.76 -8.89 6.07
CA SER A 185 9.76 -8.26 5.21
C SER A 185 9.20 -7.61 3.94
N HIS A 186 7.95 -7.94 3.57
CA HIS A 186 7.30 -7.49 2.34
C HIS A 186 5.92 -6.88 2.64
N HIS A 187 5.89 -5.83 3.46
CA HIS A 187 4.71 -5.00 3.74
C HIS A 187 4.73 -3.72 2.88
N PRO A 188 3.61 -2.99 2.77
CA PRO A 188 3.61 -1.71 2.08
C PRO A 188 4.62 -0.75 2.73
N ARG A 189 5.52 -0.19 1.94
CA ARG A 189 6.64 0.62 2.41
C ARG A 189 6.42 2.09 2.11
N GLY A 190 6.64 2.95 3.11
CA GLY A 190 6.51 4.40 2.99
C GLY A 190 7.42 4.99 1.91
N GLY A 191 8.64 4.45 1.75
CA GLY A 191 9.56 4.85 0.70
C GLY A 191 9.05 4.53 -0.71
N VAL A 192 8.37 3.40 -0.90
CA VAL A 192 7.73 3.06 -2.18
C VAL A 192 6.56 3.99 -2.46
N ILE A 193 5.73 4.30 -1.45
CA ILE A 193 4.64 5.27 -1.56
C ILE A 193 5.19 6.65 -1.94
N ALA A 194 6.26 7.10 -1.28
CA ALA A 194 6.92 8.37 -1.58
C ALA A 194 7.48 8.40 -3.00
N HIS A 195 8.11 7.32 -3.43
CA HIS A 195 8.68 7.22 -4.78
C HIS A 195 7.60 7.26 -5.87
N MET A 196 6.50 6.51 -5.71
CA MET A 196 5.37 6.54 -6.64
C MET A 196 4.73 7.93 -6.71
N ALA A 197 4.62 8.61 -5.56
CA ALA A 197 4.14 9.97 -5.52
C ALA A 197 5.11 10.94 -6.20
N TRP A 198 6.42 10.78 -5.96
CA TRP A 198 7.47 11.56 -6.61
C TRP A 198 7.44 11.41 -8.14
N GLU A 199 7.32 10.20 -8.66
CA GLU A 199 7.17 9.93 -10.10
C GLU A 199 6.01 10.76 -10.70
N ARG A 200 4.83 10.69 -10.11
CA ARG A 200 3.65 11.43 -10.58
C ARG A 200 3.83 12.96 -10.48
N LEU A 201 4.37 13.43 -9.36
CA LEU A 201 4.61 14.86 -9.15
C LEU A 201 5.65 15.44 -10.12
N CYS A 202 6.66 14.66 -10.54
CA CYS A 202 7.61 15.05 -11.59
C CYS A 202 6.93 15.25 -12.95
N HIS A 203 5.83 14.55 -13.22
CA HIS A 203 5.00 14.73 -14.42
C HIS A 203 3.90 15.80 -14.24
N GLY A 204 3.88 16.49 -13.10
CA GLY A 204 2.87 17.50 -12.79
C GLY A 204 1.50 16.94 -12.34
N GLU A 205 1.44 15.64 -12.06
CA GLU A 205 0.21 14.92 -11.68
C GLU A 205 0.04 14.94 -10.15
N ALA A 206 -0.67 15.93 -9.62
CA ALA A 206 -1.12 15.94 -8.24
C ALA A 206 -2.64 15.65 -8.19
N ASP A 207 -3.08 15.00 -7.12
CA ASP A 207 -4.51 14.79 -6.90
C ASP A 207 -5.14 16.01 -6.24
N ASP A 208 -6.44 16.21 -6.48
CA ASP A 208 -7.19 17.24 -5.80
C ASP A 208 -7.35 16.90 -4.30
N LEU A 209 -6.95 17.83 -3.44
CA LEU A 209 -6.98 17.63 -1.99
C LEU A 209 -8.39 17.39 -1.46
N GLY A 210 -9.39 18.04 -2.02
CA GLY A 210 -10.79 17.87 -1.65
C GLY A 210 -11.31 16.49 -2.01
N ALA A 211 -10.97 16.02 -3.21
CA ALA A 211 -11.40 14.72 -3.75
C ALA A 211 -10.59 13.52 -3.24
N LEU A 212 -9.43 13.74 -2.59
CA LEU A 212 -8.61 12.65 -2.06
C LEU A 212 -9.35 11.90 -0.94
N VAL A 213 -9.77 10.67 -1.21
CA VAL A 213 -10.50 9.82 -0.26
C VAL A 213 -9.98 8.38 -0.35
N PRO A 214 -10.13 7.57 0.71
CA PRO A 214 -9.84 6.15 0.63
C PRO A 214 -10.69 5.45 -0.44
N ARG A 215 -10.06 4.54 -1.18
CA ARG A 215 -10.70 3.74 -2.21
C ARG A 215 -11.24 2.44 -1.61
N TYR A 216 -12.55 2.38 -1.44
CA TYR A 216 -13.20 1.21 -0.88
C TYR A 216 -13.63 0.25 -1.99
N VAL A 217 -12.96 -0.92 -2.08
CA VAL A 217 -13.33 -2.01 -3.01
C VAL A 217 -14.56 -2.77 -2.46
N ARG A 218 -14.64 -2.92 -1.12
CA ARG A 218 -15.84 -3.43 -0.45
C ARG A 218 -16.74 -2.25 -0.05
N ARG A 219 -18.03 -2.35 -0.32
CA ARG A 219 -19.02 -1.38 0.19
C ARG A 219 -19.09 -1.46 1.71
N PRO A 220 -19.26 -0.32 2.41
CA PRO A 220 -19.46 -0.31 3.86
C PRO A 220 -20.67 -1.16 4.28
N ASP A 221 -20.55 -1.91 5.38
CA ASP A 221 -21.64 -2.76 5.90
C ASP A 221 -22.94 -1.99 6.20
N ALA A 222 -22.82 -0.70 6.55
CA ALA A 222 -23.96 0.18 6.81
C ALA A 222 -24.92 0.36 5.61
N GLU A 223 -24.49 0.09 4.39
CA GLU A 223 -25.35 0.15 3.21
C GLU A 223 -26.24 -1.10 3.06
N PHE A 224 -25.81 -2.24 3.60
CA PHE A 224 -26.61 -3.49 3.56
C PHE A 224 -27.77 -3.51 4.55
N THR A 225 -27.75 -2.67 5.59
CA THR A 225 -28.79 -2.61 6.63
C THR A 225 -30.01 -1.75 6.23
N ARG A 226 -29.91 -0.95 5.16
CA ARG A 226 -31.02 -0.09 4.67
C ARG A 226 -31.93 -0.74 3.64
N ALA A 227 -31.65 -1.96 3.21
CA ALA A 227 -32.41 -2.67 2.17
C ALA A 227 -33.29 -3.82 2.74
N ARG A 228 -33.73 -3.71 4.02
CA ARG A 228 -34.76 -4.59 4.64
C ARG A 228 -35.90 -3.77 5.18
#